data_55eb61f65b12ee7b00246046088acc3a
#
_entry.id   55eb61f65b12ee7b00246046088acc3a
#
_cell.length_a   1.000
_cell.length_b   1.000
_cell.length_c   1.000
_cell.angle_alpha   90.00
_cell.angle_beta   90.00
_cell.angle_gamma   90.00
#
_symmetry.space_group_name_H-M   'P 1'
#
loop_
_entity.id
_entity.type
_entity.pdbx_description
1 polymer ?
#
loop_
_entity_poly.entity_id
_entity_poly.type
_entity_poly.pdbx_seq_one_letter_code
_entity_poly.pdbx_strand_id
1 'polypeptide(L)' 'MAIKSVSIRIEEEMLKKFAYVADFEGRSVNSHILALIRREIRAFEKENGAIDIEGEIPPELNIKPTRKN' A
#
# COMPACT_ATOMS: atom_id res chain seq x y z
N MET A 1 17.42 1.64 -4.93
CA MET A 1 16.24 1.00 -4.37
C MET A 1 15.34 0.48 -5.49
N ALA A 2 14.96 -0.75 -5.40
CA ALA A 2 14.15 -1.35 -6.44
C ALA A 2 12.67 -0.97 -6.28
N ILE A 3 12.01 -0.80 -7.41
CA ILE A 3 10.59 -0.49 -7.42
C ILE A 3 9.85 -1.69 -7.97
N LYS A 4 8.84 -2.10 -7.25
CA LYS A 4 8.03 -3.23 -7.65
C LYS A 4 6.60 -2.79 -7.90
N SER A 5 5.91 -3.55 -8.70
CA SER A 5 4.50 -3.28 -9.00
C SER A 5 3.62 -4.28 -8.29
N VAL A 6 2.45 -3.84 -7.94
CA VAL A 6 1.44 -4.71 -7.36
C VAL A 6 0.09 -4.29 -7.91
N SER A 7 -0.75 -5.26 -8.19
CA SER A 7 -2.08 -5.00 -8.71
C SER A 7 -3.11 -5.28 -7.63
N ILE A 8 -4.11 -4.43 -7.58
CA ILE A 8 -5.18 -4.56 -6.60
C ILE A 8 -6.50 -4.53 -7.32
N ARG A 9 -7.38 -5.42 -6.92
CA ARG A 9 -8.73 -5.43 -7.45
C ARG A 9 -9.63 -4.68 -6.49
N ILE A 10 -10.31 -3.68 -7.00
CA ILE A 10 -11.14 -2.82 -6.18
C ILE A 10 -12.50 -2.69 -6.86
N GLU A 11 -13.55 -2.74 -6.06
CA GLU A 11 -14.88 -2.48 -6.58
C GLU A 11 -14.93 -1.10 -7.22
N GLU A 12 -15.66 -1.01 -8.32
CA GLU A 12 -15.69 0.24 -9.05
C GLU A 12 -16.19 1.41 -8.19
N GLU A 13 -17.22 1.16 -7.41
CA GLU A 13 -17.77 2.22 -6.58
C GLU A 13 -16.76 2.69 -5.54
N MET A 14 -16.06 1.75 -4.95
CA MET A 14 -15.05 2.10 -3.96
C MET A 14 -13.91 2.88 -4.59
N LEU A 15 -13.52 2.49 -5.79
CA LEU A 15 -12.45 3.20 -6.47
C LEU A 15 -12.86 4.62 -6.80
N LYS A 16 -14.10 4.81 -7.21
CA LYS A 16 -14.58 6.15 -7.52
C LYS A 16 -14.59 7.03 -6.29
N LYS A 17 -15.01 6.48 -5.18
CA LYS A 17 -15.03 7.25 -3.94
C LYS A 17 -13.61 7.60 -3.51
N PHE A 18 -12.70 6.66 -3.67
CA PHE A 18 -11.31 6.92 -3.31
C PHE A 18 -10.71 7.99 -4.22
N ALA A 19 -11.04 7.94 -5.51
CA ALA A 19 -10.54 8.95 -6.43
C ALA A 19 -11.06 10.33 -6.05
N TYR A 20 -12.30 10.40 -5.60
CA TYR A 20 -12.86 11.65 -5.15
C TYR A 20 -12.07 12.19 -3.94
N VAL A 21 -11.76 11.32 -3.01
CA VAL A 21 -11.00 11.73 -1.83
C VAL A 21 -9.60 12.18 -2.23
N ALA A 22 -8.97 11.44 -3.13
CA ALA A 22 -7.63 11.81 -3.56
C ALA A 22 -7.64 13.18 -4.23
N ASP A 23 -8.62 13.42 -5.07
CA ASP A 23 -8.73 14.69 -5.75
C ASP A 23 -8.96 15.83 -4.76
N PHE A 24 -9.76 15.58 -3.74
CA PHE A 24 -10.00 16.56 -2.70
C PHE A 24 -8.72 16.92 -1.99
N GLU A 25 -7.83 15.94 -1.83
CA GLU A 25 -6.54 16.16 -1.17
C GLU A 25 -5.49 16.70 -2.12
N GLY A 26 -5.84 16.89 -3.39
CA GLY A 26 -4.89 17.39 -4.36
C GLY A 26 -3.89 16.35 -4.81
N ARG A 27 -4.26 15.08 -4.78
CA ARG A 27 -3.38 14.00 -5.15
C ARG A 27 -3.99 13.13 -6.23
N SER A 28 -3.13 12.47 -6.99
CA SER A 28 -3.62 11.44 -7.90
C SER A 28 -3.94 10.19 -7.08
N VAL A 29 -4.71 9.29 -7.67
CA VAL A 29 -5.07 8.05 -6.99
C VAL A 29 -3.81 7.28 -6.58
N ASN A 30 -2.88 7.12 -7.51
CA ASN A 30 -1.65 6.39 -7.20
C ASN A 30 -0.86 7.06 -6.09
N SER A 31 -0.74 8.36 -6.16
CA SER A 31 0.02 9.09 -5.16
C SER A 31 -0.62 8.96 -3.78
N HIS A 32 -1.95 9.00 -3.76
CA HIS A 32 -2.65 8.88 -2.49
C HIS A 32 -2.52 7.49 -1.90
N ILE A 33 -2.53 6.48 -2.76
CA ILE A 33 -2.33 5.12 -2.30
C ILE A 33 -0.97 4.96 -1.65
N LEU A 34 0.06 5.51 -2.27
CA LEU A 34 1.39 5.43 -1.71
C LEU A 34 1.47 6.14 -0.36
N ALA A 35 0.78 7.26 -0.24
CA ALA A 35 0.77 7.99 1.02
C ALA A 35 0.13 7.16 2.11
N LEU A 36 -0.95 6.44 1.78
CA LEU A 36 -1.62 5.60 2.76
C LEU A 36 -0.74 4.43 3.16
N ILE A 37 -0.04 3.85 2.20
CA ILE A 37 0.86 2.74 2.51
C ILE A 37 1.95 3.19 3.46
N ARG A 38 2.54 4.34 3.20
CA ARG A 38 3.58 4.85 4.08
C ARG A 38 3.04 5.12 5.48
N ARG A 39 1.83 5.66 5.54
CA ARG A 39 1.22 5.96 6.82
C ARG A 39 0.96 4.69 7.62
N GLU A 40 0.48 3.67 6.94
CA GLU A 40 0.18 2.41 7.60
C GLU A 40 1.44 1.76 8.14
N ILE A 41 2.50 1.75 7.35
CA ILE A 41 3.76 1.16 7.77
C ILE A 41 4.33 1.92 8.97
N ARG A 42 4.27 3.24 8.90
CA ARG A 42 4.80 4.05 9.98
C ARG A 42 4.03 3.82 11.26
N ALA A 43 2.72 3.69 11.16
CA ALA A 43 1.90 3.44 12.34
C ALA A 43 2.22 2.09 12.95
N PHE A 44 2.41 1.09 12.12
CA PHE A 44 2.74 -0.24 12.60
C PHE A 44 4.09 -0.25 13.31
N GLU A 45 5.07 0.39 12.69
CA GLU A 45 6.41 0.40 13.27
C GLU A 45 6.47 1.20 14.55
N LYS A 46 5.61 2.20 14.66
CA LYS A 46 5.58 2.99 15.88
C LYS A 46 5.09 2.14 17.06
N GLU A 47 4.21 1.22 16.80
CA GLU A 47 3.65 0.39 17.85
C GLU A 47 4.43 -0.90 18.08
N ASN A 48 5.03 -1.41 17.03
CA ASN A 48 5.65 -2.74 17.11
C ASN A 48 7.15 -2.73 16.86
N GLY A 49 7.71 -1.55 16.60
CA GLY A 49 9.14 -1.48 16.31
C GLY A 49 9.40 -1.63 14.83
N ALA A 50 10.61 -1.28 14.46
CA ALA A 50 11.00 -1.31 13.05
C ALA A 50 10.90 -2.71 12.48
N ILE A 51 10.43 -2.77 11.24
CA ILE A 51 10.31 -4.06 10.55
C ILE A 51 11.64 -4.40 9.92
N ASP A 52 12.15 -5.57 10.25
CA ASP A 52 13.41 -6.05 9.69
C ASP A 52 13.11 -6.90 8.48
N ILE A 53 13.22 -6.30 7.31
CA ILE A 53 12.87 -6.99 6.07
C ILE A 53 13.73 -8.22 5.85
N GLU A 54 14.99 -8.11 6.24
CA GLU A 54 15.92 -9.19 5.98
C GLU A 54 15.76 -10.35 6.94
N GLY A 55 15.37 -10.06 8.17
CA GLY A 55 15.31 -11.10 9.18
C GLY A 55 13.93 -11.62 9.50
N GLU A 56 12.93 -10.77 9.41
CA GLU A 56 11.59 -11.14 9.86
C GLU A 56 10.65 -11.53 8.75
N ILE A 57 10.94 -11.13 7.53
CA ILE A 57 10.04 -11.41 6.43
C ILE A 57 10.66 -12.48 5.54
N PRO A 58 10.03 -13.64 5.44
CA PRO A 58 10.55 -14.71 4.59
C PRO A 58 10.59 -14.28 3.14
N PRO A 59 11.58 -14.73 2.38
CA PRO A 59 11.65 -14.38 0.97
C PRO A 59 10.42 -14.77 0.15
N GLU A 60 9.74 -15.81 0.57
CA GLU A 60 8.57 -16.25 -0.18
C GLU A 60 7.36 -15.37 0.07
N LEU A 61 7.47 -14.38 0.93
CA LEU A 61 6.40 -13.42 1.15
C LEU A 61 6.45 -12.33 0.10
N ASN A 62 6.64 -12.72 -1.13
CA ASN A 62 6.61 -11.77 -2.22
C ASN A 62 5.19 -11.36 -2.52
N ILE A 63 5.04 -10.11 -2.86
CA ILE A 63 3.74 -9.60 -3.23
C ILE A 63 3.45 -10.03 -4.66
N LYS A 64 2.33 -10.70 -4.83
CA LYS A 64 1.93 -11.15 -6.15
C LYS A 64 0.74 -10.37 -6.63
N PRO A 65 0.79 -9.90 -7.87
CA PRO A 65 -0.30 -9.04 -8.37
C PRO A 65 -1.67 -9.70 -8.33
N THR A 66 -1.72 -10.99 -8.50
CA THR A 66 -2.99 -11.70 -8.55
C THR A 66 -3.36 -12.32 -7.24
N ARG A 67 -2.64 -12.00 -6.20
CA ARG A 67 -2.95 -12.56 -4.91
C ARG A 67 -4.32 -12.15 -4.46
N LYS A 68 -5.08 -13.10 -3.95
CA LYS A 68 -6.38 -12.74 -3.45
C LYS A 68 -6.42 -12.83 -1.95
N ASN A 69 -7.35 -12.16 -1.42
CA ASN A 69 -7.46 -12.03 0.04
C ASN A 69 -8.73 -12.59 0.54
#